data_7b79e452ddeae9a92a1f65a32d72e948
#
_entry.id   7b79e452ddeae9a92a1f65a32d72e948
#
_cell.length_a   1.000
_cell.length_b   1.000
_cell.length_c   1.000
_cell.angle_alpha   90.00
_cell.angle_beta   90.00
_cell.angle_gamma   90.00
#
_symmetry.space_group_name_H-M   'P 1'
#
loop_
_entity.id
_entity.type
_entity.pdbx_description
1 polymer ?
#
loop_
_entity_poly.entity_id
_entity_poly.type
_entity_poly.pdbx_seq_one_letter_code
_entity_poly.pdbx_strand_id
1 'polypeptide(L)'
;MKNRDLIPRRRVLGLGVALAGLCAGCAVLPAGSTESAASSQAASGNKAADKVEKAPLEDINSVHLRDNPELYTVYDDSGVVTMYLTVSRGNDSENTNHSWAEINHYSVYDYKAMGVPRYQVAALLQVGDENGPVAGEVGYADSVPNATVQIRGQTSSRYTQKNYKIKLKKNKGTWRGQRTIALNKHQQDGLRFRNKMAYDLIKGIDQMMGLRTQFVHLYVKDLTDSSSGVFEDYGLYTQVEQLNKTALKAHGLDSTGQLYKVNFFEFYRYEDAIKLTSDPTYDQSMFEYYLEIKGNSDHSKLIEMLEELNDESQPMEKVLETYFDVENIAYWMAFQLLTGNADTQSRNVYLYSPQNSSTWYLLDWDNDGMLCRKERELIRFTDAESWEWGISNYWGNVLFRRCLQTASYREALDTAVRELHDYLNADRIEEMTMHYRTITEQYIWQMPDIEYLPLTKPQYNTVAQVLPEEIEENYQQYPEGYHYPMPFYIALPSLQNGVLQLSWDPSYDFNAEDIVYTVELARDYQFRQVLYRQEHVVLPVVQAAAPGAGQYFIRVRATNASGYTQDAFDYYVIDTGKVYGVKCFYIQPDGTVVEDIYEE
;
A
#
# COMPACT_ATOMS: atom_id res chain seq x y z
N MET A 1 32.60 -13.57 0.94
CA MET A 1 31.57 -14.23 1.72
C MET A 1 31.67 -13.68 3.14
N LYS A 2 30.88 -12.67 3.44
CA LYS A 2 30.70 -12.12 4.79
C LYS A 2 29.23 -12.28 5.09
N ASN A 3 28.97 -13.02 6.18
CA ASN A 3 27.61 -13.17 6.74
C ASN A 3 26.96 -11.78 6.87
N ARG A 4 25.90 -11.53 6.12
CA ARG A 4 24.94 -10.49 6.42
C ARG A 4 23.87 -11.16 7.28
N ASP A 5 23.80 -10.73 8.53
CA ASP A 5 22.74 -11.09 9.45
C ASP A 5 21.39 -10.73 8.81
N LEU A 6 20.65 -11.78 8.45
CA LEU A 6 19.26 -11.68 8.02
C LEU A 6 18.46 -11.20 9.22
N ILE A 7 17.81 -10.05 9.10
CA ILE A 7 16.87 -9.54 10.10
C ILE A 7 15.70 -10.52 10.13
N PRO A 8 15.46 -11.22 11.25
CA PRO A 8 14.36 -12.17 11.32
C PRO A 8 13.02 -11.40 11.26
N ARG A 9 12.20 -11.73 10.27
CA ARG A 9 10.77 -11.41 10.31
C ARG A 9 10.19 -12.11 11.53
N ARG A 10 9.75 -11.31 12.53
CA ARG A 10 9.03 -11.70 13.75
C ARG A 10 9.85 -12.23 14.91
N ARG A 11 9.93 -11.44 15.94
CA ARG A 11 9.91 -11.95 17.31
C ARG A 11 8.46 -11.88 17.81
N VAL A 12 7.83 -13.02 17.93
CA VAL A 12 6.62 -13.19 18.75
C VAL A 12 7.08 -13.00 20.19
N LEU A 13 6.64 -11.92 20.84
CA LEU A 13 6.75 -11.77 22.29
C LEU A 13 5.80 -12.78 22.93
N GLY A 14 6.37 -13.81 23.53
CA GLY A 14 5.64 -14.71 24.40
C GLY A 14 5.07 -13.94 25.60
N LEU A 15 3.75 -13.89 25.72
CA LEU A 15 3.05 -13.41 26.91
C LEU A 15 3.39 -14.29 28.11
N GLY A 16 4.25 -13.79 28.99
CA GLY A 16 4.41 -14.28 30.33
C GLY A 16 3.32 -13.68 31.21
N VAL A 17 2.33 -14.49 31.57
CA VAL A 17 1.32 -14.14 32.57
C VAL A 17 2.00 -14.03 33.93
N ALA A 18 2.08 -12.81 34.48
CA ALA A 18 2.38 -12.57 35.89
C ALA A 18 1.16 -11.97 36.58
N LEU A 19 0.49 -12.79 37.39
CA LEU A 19 -0.49 -12.36 38.38
C LEU A 19 0.24 -11.73 39.61
N ALA A 20 -0.17 -10.55 40.01
CA ALA A 20 -0.24 -10.06 41.41
C ALA A 20 -0.60 -8.57 41.36
N GLY A 21 -1.67 -8.09 41.96
CA GLY A 21 -1.96 -7.98 43.36
C GLY A 21 -2.45 -6.58 43.61
N LEU A 22 -3.70 -6.45 44.08
CA LEU A 22 -4.40 -5.23 44.52
C LEU A 22 -3.60 -4.39 45.55
N CYS A 23 -3.71 -3.04 45.44
CA CYS A 23 -3.98 -2.21 46.63
C CYS A 23 -4.56 -0.85 46.24
N ALA A 24 -5.66 -0.51 46.94
CA ALA A 24 -6.43 0.71 46.82
C ALA A 24 -5.77 1.90 47.54
N GLY A 25 -6.08 3.13 47.10
CA GLY A 25 -5.77 4.35 47.86
C GLY A 25 -6.43 5.58 47.24
N CYS A 26 -7.53 6.02 47.85
CA CYS A 26 -8.21 7.30 47.60
C CYS A 26 -7.41 8.53 48.03
N ALA A 27 -7.57 9.67 47.33
CA ALA A 27 -7.83 11.01 47.90
C ALA A 27 -7.83 12.10 46.81
N VAL A 28 -9.00 12.67 46.55
CA VAL A 28 -9.50 14.04 46.94
C VAL A 28 -8.86 15.24 46.22
N LEU A 29 -9.76 15.91 45.44
CA LEU A 29 -9.65 17.25 44.82
C LEU A 29 -9.46 18.39 45.84
N PRO A 30 -9.12 19.62 45.47
CA PRO A 30 -10.18 20.55 45.05
C PRO A 30 -9.85 21.58 43.96
N ALA A 31 -10.95 22.20 43.50
CA ALA A 31 -11.12 23.20 42.48
C ALA A 31 -10.56 24.61 42.83
N GLY A 32 -10.39 25.41 41.78
CA GLY A 32 -10.19 26.86 41.90
C GLY A 32 -10.27 27.56 40.54
N SER A 33 -11.39 28.24 40.36
CA SER A 33 -11.77 29.13 39.28
C SER A 33 -10.96 30.44 39.24
N THR A 34 -10.80 31.09 38.06
CA THR A 34 -11.23 32.49 37.88
C THR A 34 -11.04 32.96 36.41
N GLU A 35 -12.05 33.72 36.00
CA GLU A 35 -12.25 34.46 34.74
C GLU A 35 -11.31 35.66 34.54
N SER A 36 -11.16 36.12 33.31
CA SER A 36 -11.55 37.46 32.78
C SER A 36 -10.82 37.68 31.44
N ALA A 37 -11.46 37.90 30.39
CA ALA A 37 -12.19 38.99 29.80
C ALA A 37 -11.31 40.04 29.09
N ALA A 38 -11.70 40.23 27.81
CA ALA A 38 -11.88 41.46 27.03
C ALA A 38 -10.79 41.96 26.06
N SER A 39 -11.19 41.94 24.82
CA SER A 39 -11.36 43.04 23.81
C SER A 39 -10.06 43.63 23.23
N SER A 40 -9.98 44.02 21.97
CA SER A 40 -10.89 44.60 20.99
C SER A 40 -10.23 44.72 19.62
N GLN A 41 -11.05 44.53 18.58
CA GLN A 41 -11.14 45.24 17.30
C GLN A 41 -9.90 45.75 16.56
N ALA A 42 -9.73 45.46 15.26
CA ALA A 42 -10.30 46.26 14.18
C ALA A 42 -10.13 45.61 12.79
N ALA A 43 -11.12 45.85 12.00
CA ALA A 43 -11.42 45.35 10.67
C ALA A 43 -10.58 45.93 9.54
N SER A 44 -10.47 45.16 8.46
CA SER A 44 -10.87 45.49 7.06
C SER A 44 -10.48 44.29 6.19
N GLY A 45 -11.33 43.53 5.65
CA GLY A 45 -12.11 43.74 4.45
C GLY A 45 -11.36 43.23 3.23
N ASN A 46 -11.61 41.94 2.84
CA ASN A 46 -11.84 41.64 1.44
C ASN A 46 -12.68 40.35 1.29
N LYS A 47 -13.52 40.34 0.28
CA LYS A 47 -14.67 39.52 0.06
C LYS A 47 -14.34 38.15 -0.50
N ALA A 48 -15.22 37.21 -0.11
CA ALA A 48 -15.60 36.00 -0.82
C ALA A 48 -14.49 34.96 -1.03
N ALA A 49 -14.15 34.25 0.05
CA ALA A 49 -13.98 32.81 -0.04
C ALA A 49 -15.32 32.20 0.40
N ASP A 50 -15.97 31.49 -0.48
CA ASP A 50 -17.21 30.78 -0.20
C ASP A 50 -17.01 29.89 1.03
N LYS A 51 -18.00 29.97 1.91
CA LYS A 51 -18.07 29.20 3.12
C LYS A 51 -18.11 27.71 2.78
N VAL A 52 -17.00 27.04 2.92
CA VAL A 52 -17.04 25.62 3.26
C VAL A 52 -17.67 25.59 4.65
N GLU A 53 -18.87 25.08 4.78
CA GLU A 53 -19.50 24.82 6.06
C GLU A 53 -18.55 23.90 6.84
N LYS A 54 -17.94 24.47 7.87
CA LYS A 54 -17.21 23.64 8.84
C LYS A 54 -18.25 22.75 9.48
N ALA A 55 -18.07 21.44 9.35
CA ALA A 55 -18.80 20.47 10.15
C ALA A 55 -18.79 20.92 11.61
N PRO A 56 -19.88 20.73 12.37
CA PRO A 56 -19.93 21.13 13.76
C PRO A 56 -18.78 20.49 14.52
N LEU A 57 -18.08 21.30 15.29
CA LEU A 57 -17.00 20.87 16.20
C LEU A 57 -17.56 20.06 17.39
N GLU A 58 -18.52 19.18 17.16
CA GLU A 58 -19.24 18.58 18.29
C GLU A 58 -18.65 17.30 18.80
N ASP A 59 -17.82 16.63 18.08
CA ASP A 59 -17.13 15.50 18.70
C ASP A 59 -15.75 15.32 18.06
N ILE A 60 -14.76 15.21 18.94
CA ILE A 60 -13.47 14.67 18.68
C ILE A 60 -12.39 15.72 18.32
N ASN A 61 -11.27 15.58 18.99
CA ASN A 61 -10.02 16.31 18.79
C ASN A 61 -9.32 16.05 17.45
N SER A 62 -9.90 15.26 16.56
CA SER A 62 -9.35 14.97 15.24
C SER A 62 -9.78 16.03 14.22
N VAL A 63 -8.82 16.60 13.54
CA VAL A 63 -9.07 17.44 12.37
C VAL A 63 -9.30 16.52 11.19
N HIS A 64 -10.49 16.55 10.58
CA HIS A 64 -10.79 15.75 9.39
C HIS A 64 -9.88 16.13 8.22
N LEU A 65 -9.46 15.12 7.46
CA LEU A 65 -8.75 15.33 6.20
C LEU A 65 -9.62 16.18 5.26
N ARG A 66 -9.04 17.20 4.67
CA ARG A 66 -9.71 18.04 3.66
C ARG A 66 -8.81 18.20 2.45
N ASP A 67 -9.27 17.74 1.32
CA ASP A 67 -8.62 17.94 0.04
C ASP A 67 -9.05 19.27 -0.61
N ASN A 68 -8.33 19.71 -1.62
CA ASN A 68 -8.68 20.87 -2.44
C ASN A 68 -9.32 20.42 -3.76
N PRO A 69 -10.66 20.35 -3.87
CA PRO A 69 -11.34 19.86 -5.05
C PRO A 69 -11.13 20.77 -6.28
N GLU A 70 -10.84 22.06 -6.10
CA GLU A 70 -10.54 22.98 -7.20
C GLU A 70 -9.31 22.54 -8.00
N LEU A 71 -8.38 21.84 -7.35
CA LEU A 71 -7.17 21.33 -7.99
C LEU A 71 -7.46 20.39 -9.17
N TYR A 72 -8.57 19.67 -9.13
CA TYR A 72 -8.97 18.71 -10.15
C TYR A 72 -9.69 19.34 -11.35
N THR A 73 -10.12 20.58 -11.23
CA THR A 73 -10.84 21.29 -12.28
C THR A 73 -9.96 22.23 -13.10
N VAL A 74 -8.70 22.45 -12.66
CA VAL A 74 -7.78 23.40 -13.32
C VAL A 74 -7.33 22.89 -14.69
N TYR A 75 -7.19 21.58 -14.86
CA TYR A 75 -6.71 20.96 -16.09
C TYR A 75 -7.64 19.85 -16.52
N ASP A 76 -7.93 19.79 -17.82
CA ASP A 76 -8.62 18.66 -18.41
C ASP A 76 -7.70 17.42 -18.41
N ASP A 77 -8.11 16.37 -17.73
CA ASP A 77 -7.42 15.08 -17.65
C ASP A 77 -8.16 13.93 -18.35
N SER A 78 -9.24 14.26 -19.08
CA SER A 78 -10.08 13.29 -19.77
C SER A 78 -9.45 12.68 -21.03
N GLY A 79 -8.47 13.35 -21.63
CA GLY A 79 -7.81 12.90 -22.88
C GLY A 79 -6.41 12.35 -22.65
N VAL A 80 -5.64 12.30 -23.75
CA VAL A 80 -4.23 11.87 -23.76
C VAL A 80 -3.33 13.06 -24.06
N VAL A 81 -2.28 13.27 -23.26
CA VAL A 81 -1.23 14.26 -23.50
C VAL A 81 -0.04 13.53 -24.13
N THR A 82 0.54 14.08 -25.17
CA THR A 82 1.75 13.53 -25.77
C THR A 82 3.00 14.16 -25.14
N MET A 83 3.94 13.31 -24.72
CA MET A 83 5.23 13.74 -24.19
C MET A 83 6.36 13.25 -25.09
N TYR A 84 7.24 14.17 -25.46
CA TYR A 84 8.45 13.93 -26.25
C TYR A 84 9.66 14.04 -25.34
N LEU A 85 10.41 12.96 -25.16
CA LEU A 85 11.54 12.86 -24.27
C LEU A 85 12.82 12.61 -25.07
N THR A 86 13.67 13.63 -25.23
CA THR A 86 14.99 13.43 -25.81
C THR A 86 16.00 13.22 -24.69
N VAL A 87 16.62 12.03 -24.63
CA VAL A 87 17.59 11.65 -23.60
C VAL A 87 19.02 11.78 -24.11
N SER A 88 19.93 12.22 -23.24
CA SER A 88 21.35 12.37 -23.54
C SER A 88 22.20 12.10 -22.30
N ARG A 89 23.49 11.76 -22.49
CA ARG A 89 24.42 11.71 -21.37
C ARG A 89 24.60 13.09 -20.79
N GLY A 90 24.59 13.17 -19.46
CA GLY A 90 24.91 14.37 -18.71
C GLY A 90 26.33 14.33 -18.14
N ASN A 91 26.44 14.32 -16.81
CA ASN A 91 27.74 14.32 -16.11
C ASN A 91 27.72 13.37 -14.88
N ASP A 92 28.92 12.99 -14.43
CA ASP A 92 29.11 12.06 -13.31
C ASP A 92 28.68 12.67 -11.97
N SER A 93 28.87 13.98 -11.80
CA SER A 93 28.54 14.66 -10.54
C SER A 93 27.04 14.68 -10.22
N GLU A 94 26.17 14.60 -11.27
CA GLU A 94 24.74 14.50 -11.18
C GLU A 94 24.22 13.07 -11.36
N ASN A 95 25.13 12.08 -11.49
CA ASN A 95 24.79 10.68 -11.81
C ASN A 95 23.95 10.56 -13.10
N THR A 96 24.28 11.37 -14.11
CA THR A 96 23.53 11.43 -15.39
C THR A 96 24.37 11.01 -16.60
N ASN A 97 25.62 10.59 -16.40
CA ASN A 97 26.49 10.11 -17.49
C ASN A 97 26.29 8.62 -17.76
N HIS A 98 25.06 8.23 -18.06
CA HIS A 98 24.67 6.86 -18.37
C HIS A 98 24.02 6.77 -19.74
N SER A 99 23.94 5.57 -20.32
CA SER A 99 23.18 5.33 -21.53
C SER A 99 21.70 5.04 -21.23
N TRP A 100 20.85 5.25 -22.20
CA TRP A 100 19.44 4.87 -22.10
C TRP A 100 19.27 3.35 -22.01
N ALA A 101 20.14 2.60 -22.65
CA ALA A 101 20.19 1.15 -22.52
C ALA A 101 20.47 0.72 -21.07
N GLU A 102 21.45 1.35 -20.38
CA GLU A 102 21.74 1.07 -18.96
C GLU A 102 20.54 1.40 -18.06
N ILE A 103 19.84 2.53 -18.29
CA ILE A 103 18.64 2.91 -17.55
C ILE A 103 17.57 1.82 -17.64
N ASN A 104 17.38 1.24 -18.82
CA ASN A 104 16.34 0.23 -19.04
C ASN A 104 16.78 -1.21 -18.72
N HIS A 105 18.08 -1.45 -18.52
CA HIS A 105 18.61 -2.77 -18.23
C HIS A 105 18.43 -3.15 -16.75
N TYR A 106 18.80 -2.27 -15.83
CA TYR A 106 18.86 -2.57 -14.40
C TYR A 106 17.52 -2.34 -13.70
N SER A 107 17.16 -3.27 -12.80
CA SER A 107 16.05 -3.11 -11.85
C SER A 107 16.52 -2.38 -10.58
N VAL A 108 15.57 -2.01 -9.74
CA VAL A 108 15.88 -1.47 -8.40
C VAL A 108 16.64 -2.45 -7.53
N TYR A 109 16.39 -3.74 -7.71
CA TYR A 109 17.09 -4.80 -6.98
C TYR A 109 18.56 -4.91 -7.41
N ASP A 110 18.83 -4.74 -8.72
CA ASP A 110 20.19 -4.71 -9.23
C ASP A 110 20.98 -3.53 -8.65
N TYR A 111 20.39 -2.32 -8.60
CA TYR A 111 21.03 -1.17 -7.95
C TYR A 111 21.30 -1.39 -6.46
N LYS A 112 20.38 -2.05 -5.74
CA LYS A 112 20.60 -2.43 -4.33
C LYS A 112 21.74 -3.43 -4.19
N ALA A 113 21.80 -4.45 -5.06
CA ALA A 113 22.87 -5.46 -5.06
C ALA A 113 24.23 -4.86 -5.39
N MET A 114 24.29 -3.92 -6.33
CA MET A 114 25.52 -3.18 -6.68
C MET A 114 25.93 -2.15 -5.63
N GLY A 115 25.03 -1.76 -4.72
CA GLY A 115 25.29 -0.72 -3.72
C GLY A 115 25.42 0.69 -4.32
N VAL A 116 24.78 0.96 -5.46
CA VAL A 116 24.85 2.25 -6.17
C VAL A 116 23.47 2.90 -6.25
N PRO A 117 23.38 4.24 -6.34
CA PRO A 117 22.12 4.92 -6.60
C PRO A 117 21.60 4.58 -8.00
N ARG A 118 20.27 4.67 -8.19
CA ARG A 118 19.66 4.48 -9.51
C ARG A 118 20.29 5.44 -10.52
N TYR A 119 20.71 4.93 -11.64
CA TYR A 119 21.24 5.72 -12.75
C TYR A 119 20.20 6.66 -13.31
N GLN A 120 20.65 7.81 -13.79
CA GLN A 120 19.85 8.84 -14.43
C GLN A 120 20.46 9.22 -15.78
N VAL A 121 19.66 9.83 -16.64
CA VAL A 121 20.13 10.50 -17.85
C VAL A 121 19.63 11.96 -17.85
N ALA A 122 20.35 12.84 -18.51
CA ALA A 122 19.85 14.18 -18.82
C ALA A 122 18.75 14.07 -19.88
N ALA A 123 17.71 14.89 -19.77
CA ALA A 123 16.59 14.84 -20.69
C ALA A 123 16.04 16.21 -21.04
N LEU A 124 15.59 16.36 -22.27
CA LEU A 124 14.70 17.42 -22.71
C LEU A 124 13.28 16.84 -22.79
N LEU A 125 12.44 17.25 -21.86
CA LEU A 125 11.01 16.95 -21.88
C LEU A 125 10.29 18.07 -22.64
N GLN A 126 9.51 17.71 -23.64
CA GLN A 126 8.62 18.61 -24.36
C GLN A 126 7.20 18.02 -24.33
N VAL A 127 6.22 18.88 -24.00
CA VAL A 127 4.81 18.47 -23.95
C VAL A 127 4.10 19.02 -25.18
N GLY A 128 3.17 18.21 -25.70
CA GLY A 128 2.43 18.57 -26.90
C GLY A 128 1.29 17.61 -27.23
N ASP A 129 1.02 17.52 -28.53
CA ASP A 129 0.03 16.62 -29.10
C ASP A 129 0.69 15.64 -30.10
N GLU A 130 -0.11 14.91 -30.86
CA GLU A 130 0.36 13.95 -31.87
C GLU A 130 1.21 14.58 -33.02
N ASN A 131 1.12 15.89 -33.19
CA ASN A 131 1.83 16.64 -34.24
C ASN A 131 3.17 17.22 -33.75
N GLY A 132 3.45 17.13 -32.45
CA GLY A 132 4.70 17.62 -31.85
C GLY A 132 4.51 18.52 -30.63
N PRO A 133 5.60 19.13 -30.13
CA PRO A 133 5.56 20.06 -29.01
C PRO A 133 4.68 21.29 -29.31
N VAL A 134 3.83 21.68 -28.34
CA VAL A 134 2.86 22.78 -28.47
C VAL A 134 3.35 24.05 -27.78
N ALA A 135 3.14 25.20 -28.40
CA ALA A 135 3.52 26.51 -27.87
C ALA A 135 2.80 26.79 -26.53
N GLY A 136 3.57 27.21 -25.52
CA GLY A 136 3.06 27.47 -24.18
C GLY A 136 3.21 26.29 -23.22
N GLU A 137 3.43 25.08 -23.74
CA GLU A 137 3.68 23.89 -22.94
C GLU A 137 5.17 23.76 -22.56
N VAL A 138 5.44 22.89 -21.57
CA VAL A 138 6.78 22.64 -21.03
C VAL A 138 7.74 22.24 -22.15
N GLY A 139 8.92 22.88 -22.20
CA GLY A 139 10.01 22.57 -23.10
C GLY A 139 9.79 23.02 -24.56
N TYR A 140 8.69 23.71 -24.89
CA TYR A 140 8.50 24.26 -26.21
C TYR A 140 9.66 25.20 -26.60
N ALA A 141 10.24 24.96 -27.77
CA ALA A 141 11.44 25.66 -28.27
C ALA A 141 12.71 25.52 -27.41
N ASP A 142 12.72 24.73 -26.34
CA ASP A 142 13.95 24.38 -25.62
C ASP A 142 14.82 23.46 -26.50
N SER A 143 16.14 23.67 -26.46
CA SER A 143 17.13 22.86 -27.18
C SER A 143 18.16 22.20 -26.29
N VAL A 144 18.01 22.38 -24.95
CA VAL A 144 18.92 21.85 -23.93
C VAL A 144 18.14 21.08 -22.88
N PRO A 145 18.77 20.10 -22.22
CA PRO A 145 18.10 19.32 -21.19
C PRO A 145 17.48 20.18 -20.08
N ASN A 146 16.18 19.99 -19.86
CA ASN A 146 15.39 20.67 -18.83
C ASN A 146 15.00 19.74 -17.66
N ALA A 147 15.36 18.45 -17.76
CA ALA A 147 14.99 17.42 -16.79
C ALA A 147 16.10 16.37 -16.61
N THR A 148 15.89 15.47 -15.65
CA THR A 148 16.56 14.17 -15.54
C THR A 148 15.52 13.06 -15.54
N VAL A 149 15.89 11.87 -16.00
CA VAL A 149 15.02 10.69 -16.05
C VAL A 149 15.71 9.49 -15.44
N GLN A 150 14.95 8.70 -14.68
CA GLN A 150 15.35 7.39 -14.14
C GLN A 150 14.16 6.44 -14.14
N ILE A 151 14.43 5.13 -14.02
CA ILE A 151 13.35 4.16 -13.77
C ILE A 151 12.75 4.40 -12.37
N ARG A 152 11.48 3.96 -12.21
CA ARG A 152 10.78 3.97 -10.93
C ARG A 152 10.07 2.61 -10.68
N GLY A 153 9.48 2.50 -9.49
CA GLY A 153 8.82 1.28 -9.01
C GLY A 153 9.79 0.35 -8.28
N GLN A 154 9.23 -0.66 -7.63
CA GLN A 154 9.96 -1.77 -7.01
C GLN A 154 9.85 -3.01 -7.92
N THR A 155 8.81 -3.82 -7.74
CA THR A 155 8.55 -5.01 -8.55
C THR A 155 8.46 -4.69 -10.04
N SER A 156 7.74 -3.62 -10.40
CA SER A 156 7.59 -3.17 -11.78
C SER A 156 8.89 -2.74 -12.48
N SER A 157 9.96 -2.49 -11.72
CA SER A 157 11.29 -2.22 -12.30
C SER A 157 11.91 -3.44 -12.99
N ARG A 158 11.41 -4.65 -12.71
CA ARG A 158 11.84 -5.90 -13.36
C ARG A 158 11.17 -6.12 -14.73
N TYR A 159 10.04 -5.42 -15.01
CA TYR A 159 9.31 -5.59 -16.26
C TYR A 159 10.06 -4.98 -17.45
N THR A 160 9.76 -5.47 -18.65
CA THR A 160 10.37 -4.99 -19.90
C THR A 160 9.95 -3.56 -20.17
N GLN A 161 8.66 -3.26 -20.04
CA GLN A 161 8.14 -1.91 -20.17
C GLN A 161 8.32 -1.17 -18.84
N LYS A 162 9.28 -0.25 -18.78
CA LYS A 162 9.68 0.47 -17.54
C LYS A 162 8.73 1.59 -17.20
N ASN A 163 8.58 1.82 -15.90
CA ASN A 163 8.03 3.06 -15.35
C ASN A 163 9.14 4.11 -15.23
N TYR A 164 8.82 5.38 -15.48
CA TYR A 164 9.80 6.47 -15.46
C TYR A 164 9.45 7.55 -14.44
N LYS A 165 10.48 8.12 -13.83
CA LYS A 165 10.40 9.36 -13.06
C LYS A 165 11.19 10.45 -13.78
N ILE A 166 10.47 11.46 -14.27
CA ILE A 166 11.03 12.64 -14.91
C ILE A 166 11.03 13.75 -13.88
N LYS A 167 12.19 14.40 -13.65
CA LYS A 167 12.34 15.50 -12.70
C LYS A 167 12.82 16.75 -13.39
N LEU A 168 11.93 17.73 -13.54
CA LEU A 168 12.26 19.05 -14.11
C LEU A 168 13.29 19.78 -13.22
N LYS A 169 14.27 20.45 -13.83
CA LYS A 169 15.26 21.29 -13.15
C LYS A 169 14.56 22.49 -12.49
N LYS A 170 15.11 22.99 -11.38
CA LYS A 170 14.47 24.04 -10.55
C LYS A 170 14.07 25.30 -11.34
N ASN A 171 14.87 25.66 -12.34
CA ASN A 171 14.71 26.88 -13.15
C ASN A 171 14.03 26.64 -14.49
N LYS A 172 13.44 25.46 -14.72
CA LYS A 172 12.83 25.04 -15.99
C LYS A 172 11.31 24.89 -15.92
N GLY A 173 10.68 25.52 -14.92
CA GLY A 173 9.24 25.50 -14.75
C GLY A 173 8.69 24.22 -14.12
N THR A 174 7.40 24.06 -14.30
CA THR A 174 6.60 22.91 -13.83
C THR A 174 5.61 22.51 -14.92
N TRP A 175 5.26 21.25 -14.96
CA TRP A 175 4.13 20.79 -15.74
C TRP A 175 2.91 20.65 -14.81
N ARG A 176 1.87 21.44 -15.07
CA ARG A 176 0.65 21.48 -14.23
C ARG A 176 0.98 21.63 -12.73
N GLY A 177 1.95 22.49 -12.39
CA GLY A 177 2.41 22.70 -11.02
C GLY A 177 3.32 21.59 -10.46
N GLN A 178 3.61 20.53 -11.21
CA GLN A 178 4.43 19.41 -10.79
C GLN A 178 5.85 19.51 -11.37
N ARG A 179 6.87 19.32 -10.51
CA ARG A 179 8.26 19.18 -10.96
C ARG A 179 8.70 17.74 -11.14
N THR A 180 8.03 16.82 -10.48
CA THR A 180 8.27 15.38 -10.60
C THR A 180 7.08 14.77 -11.31
N ILE A 181 7.32 14.19 -12.46
CA ILE A 181 6.33 13.53 -13.31
C ILE A 181 6.61 12.04 -13.21
N ALA A 182 5.66 11.29 -12.68
CA ALA A 182 5.76 9.85 -12.55
C ALA A 182 4.90 9.19 -13.63
N LEU A 183 5.53 8.48 -14.55
CA LEU A 183 4.87 7.74 -15.63
C LEU A 183 4.84 6.26 -15.27
N ASN A 184 3.65 5.71 -15.11
CA ASN A 184 3.40 4.30 -14.82
C ASN A 184 2.91 3.59 -16.09
N LYS A 185 3.57 2.50 -16.43
CA LYS A 185 3.20 1.69 -17.61
C LYS A 185 2.08 0.71 -17.30
N HIS A 186 1.97 0.29 -16.04
CA HIS A 186 0.99 -0.72 -15.58
C HIS A 186 0.99 -1.98 -16.45
N GLN A 187 2.18 -2.53 -16.76
CA GLN A 187 2.32 -3.67 -17.67
C GLN A 187 1.47 -4.88 -17.26
N GLN A 188 1.23 -5.05 -15.95
CA GLN A 188 0.44 -6.16 -15.41
C GLN A 188 -1.08 -5.86 -15.27
N ASP A 189 -1.51 -4.62 -15.47
CA ASP A 189 -2.92 -4.27 -15.55
C ASP A 189 -3.43 -4.51 -16.97
N GLY A 190 -4.25 -5.53 -17.17
CA GLY A 190 -4.81 -5.87 -18.47
C GLY A 190 -5.71 -4.79 -19.07
N LEU A 191 -6.29 -3.93 -18.26
CA LEU A 191 -7.14 -2.82 -18.69
C LEU A 191 -6.37 -1.52 -18.92
N ARG A 192 -5.19 -1.37 -18.29
CA ARG A 192 -4.31 -0.18 -18.38
C ARG A 192 -4.91 1.12 -17.82
N PHE A 193 -6.07 1.08 -17.18
CA PHE A 193 -6.74 2.28 -16.66
C PHE A 193 -7.16 2.18 -15.18
N ARG A 194 -7.02 1.03 -14.51
CA ARG A 194 -7.49 0.85 -13.12
C ARG A 194 -6.95 1.91 -12.17
N ASN A 195 -5.66 2.17 -12.21
CA ASN A 195 -5.05 3.16 -11.32
C ASN A 195 -5.57 4.59 -11.57
N LYS A 196 -5.83 4.99 -12.83
CA LYS A 196 -6.48 6.28 -13.12
C LYS A 196 -7.92 6.30 -12.64
N MET A 197 -8.68 5.23 -12.93
CA MET A 197 -10.07 5.09 -12.49
C MET A 197 -10.19 5.22 -10.97
N ALA A 198 -9.31 4.55 -10.21
CA ALA A 198 -9.30 4.66 -8.75
C ALA A 198 -9.14 6.10 -8.27
N TYR A 199 -8.14 6.83 -8.77
CA TYR A 199 -7.96 8.22 -8.36
C TYR A 199 -9.10 9.12 -8.80
N ASP A 200 -9.68 8.90 -9.98
CA ASP A 200 -10.82 9.69 -10.43
C ASP A 200 -12.08 9.41 -9.57
N LEU A 201 -12.24 8.20 -9.04
CA LEU A 201 -13.26 7.89 -8.03
C LEU A 201 -12.94 8.55 -6.69
N ILE A 202 -11.70 8.45 -6.20
CA ILE A 202 -11.28 9.02 -4.91
C ILE A 202 -11.46 10.55 -4.87
N LYS A 203 -11.30 11.25 -5.99
CA LYS A 203 -11.56 12.71 -6.08
C LYS A 203 -12.97 13.12 -5.64
N GLY A 204 -13.94 12.21 -5.67
CA GLY A 204 -15.31 12.44 -5.24
C GLY A 204 -15.65 11.92 -3.84
N ILE A 205 -14.65 11.55 -3.02
CA ILE A 205 -14.79 11.04 -1.67
C ILE A 205 -14.19 12.05 -0.69
N ASP A 206 -15.03 12.78 0.03
CA ASP A 206 -14.61 13.90 0.88
C ASP A 206 -13.63 13.52 2.00
N GLN A 207 -13.65 12.26 2.46
CA GLN A 207 -12.81 11.74 3.53
C GLN A 207 -11.44 11.25 3.03
N MET A 208 -11.21 11.27 1.72
CA MET A 208 -9.97 10.82 1.10
C MET A 208 -9.32 11.94 0.31
N MET A 209 -8.03 11.83 0.05
CA MET A 209 -7.30 12.72 -0.86
C MET A 209 -7.02 11.98 -2.16
N GLY A 210 -7.51 12.49 -3.28
CA GLY A 210 -7.17 11.99 -4.60
C GLY A 210 -5.77 12.42 -5.06
N LEU A 211 -5.34 11.91 -6.20
CA LEU A 211 -4.16 12.38 -6.91
C LEU A 211 -4.53 12.81 -8.32
N ARG A 212 -3.85 13.81 -8.85
CA ARG A 212 -4.00 14.19 -10.26
C ARG A 212 -3.39 13.11 -11.14
N THR A 213 -4.12 12.69 -12.14
CA THR A 213 -3.72 11.66 -13.10
C THR A 213 -3.94 12.13 -14.52
N GLN A 214 -3.19 11.58 -15.47
CA GLN A 214 -3.33 11.88 -16.89
C GLN A 214 -2.84 10.70 -17.72
N PHE A 215 -3.57 10.34 -18.77
CA PHE A 215 -3.01 9.47 -19.79
C PHE A 215 -1.96 10.21 -20.62
N VAL A 216 -0.84 9.54 -20.84
CA VAL A 216 0.31 10.09 -21.57
C VAL A 216 0.74 9.12 -22.65
N HIS A 217 0.81 9.58 -23.90
CA HIS A 217 1.51 8.89 -24.97
C HIS A 217 2.97 9.37 -24.96
N LEU A 218 3.90 8.45 -24.76
CA LEU A 218 5.33 8.78 -24.61
C LEU A 218 6.11 8.42 -25.86
N TYR A 219 6.84 9.40 -26.41
CA TYR A 219 7.87 9.20 -27.41
C TYR A 219 9.25 9.47 -26.82
N VAL A 220 10.22 8.58 -27.10
CA VAL A 220 11.61 8.76 -26.63
C VAL A 220 12.56 8.81 -27.81
N LYS A 221 13.46 9.81 -27.78
CA LYS A 221 14.60 9.93 -28.69
C LYS A 221 15.88 9.72 -27.88
N ASP A 222 16.61 8.65 -28.19
CA ASP A 222 17.86 8.32 -27.53
C ASP A 222 19.05 8.97 -28.26
N LEU A 223 19.76 9.86 -27.58
CA LEU A 223 21.01 10.48 -28.00
C LEU A 223 22.16 10.15 -27.02
N THR A 224 22.02 9.13 -26.18
CA THR A 224 23.03 8.81 -25.15
C THR A 224 24.29 8.20 -25.76
N ASP A 225 24.16 7.42 -26.83
CA ASP A 225 25.27 6.73 -27.52
C ASP A 225 25.39 7.14 -29.00
N SER A 226 24.56 8.08 -29.47
CA SER A 226 24.55 8.59 -30.83
C SER A 226 24.24 10.09 -30.88
N SER A 227 24.77 10.81 -31.86
CA SER A 227 24.44 12.21 -32.11
C SER A 227 23.15 12.40 -32.92
N SER A 228 22.56 11.33 -33.43
CA SER A 228 21.34 11.33 -34.23
C SER A 228 20.40 10.21 -33.76
N GLY A 229 19.11 10.52 -33.68
CA GLY A 229 18.08 9.55 -33.29
C GLY A 229 16.72 10.01 -33.81
N VAL A 230 15.77 9.10 -33.82
CA VAL A 230 14.36 9.33 -34.12
C VAL A 230 13.56 9.14 -32.83
N PHE A 231 12.37 9.71 -32.79
CA PHE A 231 11.43 9.40 -31.72
C PHE A 231 10.85 8.01 -31.95
N GLU A 232 11.02 7.15 -30.96
CA GLU A 232 10.42 5.82 -30.87
C GLU A 232 9.17 5.89 -30.00
N ASP A 233 8.15 5.14 -30.38
CA ASP A 233 6.91 5.05 -29.64
C ASP A 233 7.08 4.13 -28.42
N TYR A 234 6.84 4.67 -27.22
CA TYR A 234 6.86 3.94 -25.95
C TYR A 234 5.44 3.60 -25.45
N GLY A 235 4.40 3.97 -26.24
CA GLY A 235 3.00 3.65 -25.99
C GLY A 235 2.37 4.44 -24.85
N LEU A 236 1.28 3.89 -24.30
CA LEU A 236 0.45 4.55 -23.31
C LEU A 236 1.02 4.39 -21.88
N TYR A 237 1.00 5.47 -21.14
CA TYR A 237 1.32 5.56 -19.69
C TYR A 237 0.19 6.23 -18.94
N THR A 238 0.10 5.96 -17.64
CA THR A 238 -0.65 6.79 -16.71
C THR A 238 0.35 7.63 -15.92
N GLN A 239 0.28 8.97 -16.09
CA GLN A 239 0.95 9.87 -15.17
C GLN A 239 0.15 9.92 -13.87
N VAL A 240 0.84 9.76 -12.74
CA VAL A 240 0.27 9.90 -11.39
C VAL A 240 1.05 10.96 -10.66
N GLU A 241 0.35 11.87 -9.97
CA GLU A 241 0.97 12.87 -9.14
C GLU A 241 1.87 12.24 -8.09
N GLN A 242 3.12 12.71 -8.01
CA GLN A 242 4.06 12.19 -7.02
C GLN A 242 3.78 12.83 -5.66
N LEU A 243 3.33 12.04 -4.71
CA LEU A 243 3.08 12.49 -3.35
C LEU A 243 4.38 12.95 -2.69
N ASN A 244 4.46 14.24 -2.41
CA ASN A 244 5.60 14.93 -1.82
C ASN A 244 5.16 16.30 -1.27
N LYS A 245 6.09 17.08 -0.71
CA LYS A 245 5.80 18.43 -0.17
C LYS A 245 5.08 19.37 -1.15
N THR A 246 5.36 19.26 -2.46
CA THR A 246 4.69 20.08 -3.48
C THR A 246 3.25 19.65 -3.68
N ALA A 247 3.00 18.34 -3.71
CA ALA A 247 1.65 17.80 -3.79
C ALA A 247 0.83 18.18 -2.55
N LEU A 248 1.34 17.93 -1.34
CA LEU A 248 0.65 18.32 -0.10
C LEU A 248 0.23 19.79 -0.13
N LYS A 249 1.14 20.69 -0.55
CA LYS A 249 0.82 22.11 -0.66
C LYS A 249 -0.26 22.40 -1.70
N ALA A 250 -0.26 21.72 -2.83
CA ALA A 250 -1.27 21.90 -3.87
C ALA A 250 -2.65 21.46 -3.40
N HIS A 251 -2.70 20.39 -2.60
CA HIS A 251 -3.91 19.87 -1.97
C HIS A 251 -4.36 20.64 -0.72
N GLY A 252 -3.67 21.75 -0.37
CA GLY A 252 -4.02 22.56 0.79
C GLY A 252 -3.56 21.97 2.13
N LEU A 253 -2.73 20.92 2.11
CA LEU A 253 -2.21 20.25 3.29
C LEU A 253 -0.88 20.84 3.76
N ASP A 254 -0.57 20.66 5.05
CA ASP A 254 0.69 21.13 5.62
C ASP A 254 1.88 20.33 5.07
N SER A 255 2.68 20.98 4.26
CA SER A 255 3.87 20.39 3.62
C SER A 255 5.10 20.30 4.53
N THR A 256 5.00 20.77 5.77
CA THR A 256 6.09 20.73 6.76
C THR A 256 6.00 19.53 7.70
N GLY A 257 4.85 18.85 7.70
CA GLY A 257 4.57 17.69 8.52
C GLY A 257 5.30 16.41 8.11
N GLN A 258 5.01 15.33 8.81
CA GLN A 258 5.51 14.00 8.50
C GLN A 258 4.76 13.43 7.31
N LEU A 259 5.49 12.78 6.41
CA LEU A 259 4.95 12.02 5.29
C LEU A 259 5.85 10.81 5.07
N TYR A 260 5.29 9.63 5.21
CA TYR A 260 5.97 8.36 5.00
C TYR A 260 5.26 7.54 3.93
N LYS A 261 6.01 7.01 2.96
CA LYS A 261 5.46 5.96 2.10
C LYS A 261 5.61 4.62 2.83
N VAL A 262 4.50 3.96 3.03
CA VAL A 262 4.45 2.63 3.66
C VAL A 262 4.96 1.59 2.66
N ASN A 263 5.93 0.78 3.08
CA ASN A 263 6.46 -0.33 2.28
C ASN A 263 5.95 -1.65 2.88
N PHE A 264 6.65 -2.26 3.84
CA PHE A 264 6.20 -3.47 4.51
C PHE A 264 6.01 -3.15 6.00
N PHE A 265 4.92 -2.47 6.31
CA PHE A 265 4.70 -1.93 7.65
C PHE A 265 3.29 -2.23 8.17
N GLU A 266 3.21 -3.15 9.10
CA GLU A 266 1.98 -3.62 9.73
C GLU A 266 1.66 -2.85 11.03
N PHE A 267 2.22 -1.67 11.23
CA PHE A 267 2.04 -0.81 12.41
C PHE A 267 2.51 -1.43 13.73
N TYR A 268 3.37 -2.44 13.69
CA TYR A 268 4.11 -2.84 14.90
C TYR A 268 5.14 -1.79 15.29
N ARG A 269 5.52 -1.78 16.58
CA ARG A 269 6.47 -0.78 17.10
C ARG A 269 7.87 -0.89 16.49
N TYR A 270 8.31 -2.06 16.07
CA TYR A 270 9.63 -2.32 15.45
C TYR A 270 10.78 -1.52 16.11
N GLU A 271 11.00 -1.71 17.41
CA GLU A 271 11.93 -0.91 18.23
C GLU A 271 13.38 -0.88 17.69
N ASP A 272 13.80 -1.94 17.01
CA ASP A 272 15.14 -2.02 16.41
C ASP A 272 15.28 -1.14 15.16
N ALA A 273 14.20 -0.82 14.45
CA ALA A 273 14.19 -0.07 13.20
C ALA A 273 13.61 1.34 13.32
N ILE A 274 12.46 1.48 14.01
CA ILE A 274 11.77 2.77 14.13
C ILE A 274 12.29 3.50 15.36
N LYS A 275 13.30 4.36 15.14
CA LYS A 275 14.03 5.11 16.17
C LYS A 275 14.04 6.61 15.85
N LEU A 276 14.32 7.41 16.87
CA LEU A 276 14.61 8.83 16.67
C LEU A 276 15.91 9.00 15.87
N THR A 277 15.98 10.00 15.02
CA THR A 277 17.21 10.34 14.27
C THR A 277 18.39 10.72 15.17
N SER A 278 18.10 11.10 16.43
CA SER A 278 19.12 11.38 17.46
C SER A 278 19.62 10.14 18.19
N ASP A 279 18.98 8.98 18.02
CA ASP A 279 19.42 7.73 18.65
C ASP A 279 20.76 7.29 18.02
N PRO A 280 21.81 6.97 18.84
CA PRO A 280 23.11 6.55 18.32
C PRO A 280 23.07 5.27 17.46
N THR A 281 22.01 4.48 17.58
CA THR A 281 21.80 3.23 16.82
C THR A 281 20.81 3.39 15.67
N TYR A 282 20.41 4.65 15.34
CA TYR A 282 19.51 4.91 14.22
C TYR A 282 20.18 4.53 12.89
N ASP A 283 19.52 3.73 12.11
CA ASP A 283 19.89 3.39 10.74
C ASP A 283 18.73 3.77 9.79
N GLN A 284 18.96 4.78 8.96
CA GLN A 284 17.95 5.26 8.01
C GLN A 284 17.54 4.14 7.03
N SER A 285 18.43 3.25 6.64
CA SER A 285 18.08 2.18 5.68
C SER A 285 17.18 1.12 6.31
N MET A 286 17.36 0.84 7.60
CA MET A 286 16.44 -0.01 8.36
C MET A 286 15.09 0.65 8.57
N PHE A 287 15.07 1.94 8.88
CA PHE A 287 13.84 2.71 9.00
C PHE A 287 13.08 2.72 7.66
N GLU A 288 13.76 3.06 6.56
CA GLU A 288 13.15 3.16 5.23
C GLU A 288 12.80 1.80 4.59
N TYR A 289 13.22 0.69 5.19
CA TYR A 289 12.69 -0.62 4.85
C TYR A 289 11.18 -0.70 5.10
N TYR A 290 10.71 -0.10 6.19
CA TYR A 290 9.29 -0.03 6.59
C TYR A 290 8.59 1.23 6.08
N LEU A 291 9.22 2.39 6.28
CA LEU A 291 8.63 3.71 6.06
C LEU A 291 9.59 4.63 5.32
N GLU A 292 9.41 4.79 4.00
CA GLU A 292 10.24 5.68 3.20
C GLU A 292 9.95 7.16 3.53
N ILE A 293 10.93 7.92 3.98
CA ILE A 293 10.77 9.31 4.43
C ILE A 293 10.53 10.23 3.23
N LYS A 294 9.40 10.92 3.19
CA LYS A 294 9.01 11.90 2.15
C LYS A 294 8.77 13.30 2.69
N GLY A 295 8.50 13.42 3.98
CA GLY A 295 8.22 14.66 4.69
C GLY A 295 9.31 15.07 5.68
N ASN A 296 8.89 15.46 6.87
CA ASN A 296 9.76 15.74 8.00
C ASN A 296 10.35 14.44 8.57
N SER A 297 11.60 14.49 9.02
CA SER A 297 12.33 13.35 9.59
C SER A 297 12.37 13.35 11.12
N ASP A 298 11.57 14.16 11.77
CA ASP A 298 11.29 14.02 13.21
C ASP A 298 10.30 12.87 13.42
N HIS A 299 10.77 11.77 13.96
CA HIS A 299 9.99 10.55 14.14
C HIS A 299 9.29 10.47 15.51
N SER A 300 9.38 11.52 16.35
CA SER A 300 8.86 11.49 17.72
C SER A 300 7.35 11.21 17.77
N LYS A 301 6.54 11.91 16.98
CA LYS A 301 5.09 11.67 16.90
C LYS A 301 4.72 10.26 16.38
N LEU A 302 5.50 9.76 15.42
CA LEU A 302 5.29 8.42 14.90
C LEU A 302 5.53 7.37 15.99
N ILE A 303 6.61 7.52 16.74
CA ILE A 303 6.98 6.61 17.82
C ILE A 303 5.92 6.64 18.92
N GLU A 304 5.50 7.84 19.36
CA GLU A 304 4.45 8.01 20.36
C GLU A 304 3.14 7.33 19.94
N MET A 305 2.69 7.56 18.71
CA MET A 305 1.50 6.90 18.19
C MET A 305 1.65 5.38 18.15
N LEU A 306 2.80 4.86 17.71
CA LEU A 306 3.04 3.42 17.66
C LEU A 306 3.13 2.79 19.05
N GLU A 307 3.67 3.47 20.05
CA GLU A 307 3.72 3.00 21.43
C GLU A 307 2.31 2.84 22.00
N GLU A 308 1.45 3.86 21.85
CA GLU A 308 0.06 3.79 22.29
C GLU A 308 -0.76 2.77 21.48
N LEU A 309 -0.53 2.70 20.17
CA LEU A 309 -1.20 1.74 19.31
C LEU A 309 -0.83 0.27 19.62
N ASN A 310 0.37 0.00 20.09
CA ASN A 310 0.83 -1.35 20.43
C ASN A 310 0.63 -1.70 21.91
N ASP A 311 0.18 -0.76 22.74
CA ASP A 311 -0.23 -1.04 24.13
C ASP A 311 -1.68 -1.54 24.15
N GLU A 312 -1.86 -2.86 24.25
CA GLU A 312 -3.18 -3.49 24.30
C GLU A 312 -3.96 -3.15 25.59
N SER A 313 -3.33 -2.55 26.60
CA SER A 313 -4.01 -2.06 27.80
C SER A 313 -4.76 -0.74 27.57
N GLN A 314 -4.44 -0.01 26.50
CA GLN A 314 -5.14 1.22 26.11
C GLN A 314 -6.41 0.87 25.31
N PRO A 315 -7.57 1.44 25.66
CA PRO A 315 -8.76 1.33 24.81
C PRO A 315 -8.48 1.91 23.41
N MET A 316 -8.84 1.18 22.37
CA MET A 316 -8.54 1.61 21.01
C MET A 316 -9.31 2.88 20.61
N GLU A 317 -10.51 3.09 21.17
CA GLU A 317 -11.29 4.33 21.01
C GLU A 317 -10.46 5.56 21.37
N LYS A 318 -9.75 5.51 22.50
CA LYS A 318 -8.88 6.61 22.96
C LYS A 318 -7.68 6.82 22.02
N VAL A 319 -7.09 5.74 21.51
CA VAL A 319 -5.98 5.81 20.54
C VAL A 319 -6.46 6.44 19.22
N LEU A 320 -7.65 6.04 18.75
CA LEU A 320 -8.26 6.61 17.56
C LEU A 320 -8.55 8.10 17.74
N GLU A 321 -9.21 8.50 18.84
CA GLU A 321 -9.51 9.91 19.15
C GLU A 321 -8.26 10.80 19.22
N THR A 322 -7.16 10.25 19.69
CA THR A 322 -5.92 11.01 19.92
C THR A 322 -5.07 11.13 18.66
N TYR A 323 -4.99 10.06 17.89
CA TYR A 323 -3.96 9.95 16.84
C TYR A 323 -4.50 9.81 15.43
N PHE A 324 -5.80 9.58 15.22
CA PHE A 324 -6.29 9.26 13.88
C PHE A 324 -7.58 10.03 13.52
N ASP A 325 -7.74 10.29 12.24
CA ASP A 325 -9.03 10.64 11.66
C ASP A 325 -9.78 9.33 11.35
N VAL A 326 -10.76 9.01 12.18
CA VAL A 326 -11.53 7.75 12.09
C VAL A 326 -12.29 7.65 10.78
N GLU A 327 -12.88 8.77 10.30
CA GLU A 327 -13.57 8.80 9.01
C GLU A 327 -12.60 8.50 7.87
N ASN A 328 -11.42 9.13 7.86
CA ASN A 328 -10.43 8.88 6.84
C ASN A 328 -10.01 7.40 6.77
N ILE A 329 -9.74 6.77 7.94
CA ILE A 329 -9.36 5.34 7.96
C ILE A 329 -10.53 4.46 7.51
N ALA A 330 -11.77 4.76 7.95
CA ALA A 330 -12.95 3.97 7.61
C ALA A 330 -13.26 4.04 6.10
N TYR A 331 -13.25 5.23 5.50
CA TYR A 331 -13.49 5.40 4.07
C TYR A 331 -12.36 4.85 3.21
N TRP A 332 -11.11 5.01 3.65
CA TRP A 332 -9.98 4.38 2.97
C TRP A 332 -10.13 2.85 2.96
N MET A 333 -10.41 2.24 4.13
CA MET A 333 -10.60 0.78 4.22
C MET A 333 -11.83 0.33 3.40
N ALA A 334 -12.95 1.04 3.48
CA ALA A 334 -14.16 0.73 2.73
C ALA A 334 -13.92 0.77 1.21
N PHE A 335 -13.16 1.76 0.72
CA PHE A 335 -12.76 1.84 -0.69
C PHE A 335 -11.94 0.62 -1.13
N GLN A 336 -10.92 0.23 -0.33
CA GLN A 336 -10.11 -0.94 -0.63
C GLN A 336 -10.92 -2.25 -0.58
N LEU A 337 -11.84 -2.37 0.39
CA LEU A 337 -12.72 -3.54 0.51
C LEU A 337 -13.65 -3.67 -0.70
N LEU A 338 -14.35 -2.59 -1.09
CA LEU A 338 -15.29 -2.59 -2.20
C LEU A 338 -14.61 -2.77 -3.56
N THR A 339 -13.40 -2.24 -3.73
CA THR A 339 -12.64 -2.40 -4.96
C THR A 339 -11.80 -3.68 -4.98
N GLY A 340 -11.79 -4.46 -3.89
CA GLY A 340 -11.03 -5.71 -3.78
C GLY A 340 -9.52 -5.55 -3.95
N ASN A 341 -8.95 -4.38 -3.58
CA ASN A 341 -7.53 -4.11 -3.68
C ASN A 341 -6.76 -4.74 -2.51
N ALA A 342 -6.39 -6.00 -2.66
CA ALA A 342 -5.76 -6.79 -1.59
C ALA A 342 -4.31 -6.36 -1.26
N ASP A 343 -3.66 -5.56 -2.11
CA ASP A 343 -2.24 -5.19 -1.96
C ASP A 343 -2.02 -3.95 -1.09
N THR A 344 -2.90 -3.70 -0.10
CA THR A 344 -2.92 -2.47 0.71
C THR A 344 -2.79 -2.69 2.21
N GLN A 345 -2.70 -3.94 2.68
CA GLN A 345 -2.70 -4.25 4.12
C GLN A 345 -1.42 -3.80 4.86
N SER A 346 -0.28 -3.64 4.18
CA SER A 346 1.00 -3.20 4.77
C SER A 346 1.87 -2.36 3.82
N ARG A 347 1.31 -1.95 2.69
CA ARG A 347 1.96 -1.13 1.65
C ARG A 347 0.92 -0.37 0.83
N ASN A 348 1.37 0.36 -0.19
CA ASN A 348 0.48 1.10 -1.11
C ASN A 348 -0.41 2.13 -0.40
N VAL A 349 0.14 2.77 0.61
CA VAL A 349 -0.47 3.88 1.34
C VAL A 349 0.64 4.82 1.83
N TYR A 350 0.31 6.09 2.00
CA TYR A 350 1.16 7.03 2.71
C TYR A 350 0.55 7.36 4.07
N LEU A 351 1.40 7.44 5.07
CA LEU A 351 1.04 7.91 6.40
C LEU A 351 1.45 9.38 6.53
N TYR A 352 0.47 10.25 6.74
CA TYR A 352 0.67 11.70 6.81
C TYR A 352 0.20 12.25 8.15
N SER A 353 0.93 13.22 8.70
CA SER A 353 0.51 14.01 9.86
C SER A 353 1.01 15.46 9.73
N PRO A 354 0.15 16.48 9.88
CA PRO A 354 0.56 17.88 9.92
C PRO A 354 1.56 18.14 11.05
N GLN A 355 2.44 19.14 10.90
CA GLN A 355 3.49 19.43 11.89
C GLN A 355 2.95 19.69 13.29
N ASN A 356 1.87 20.44 13.39
CA ASN A 356 1.30 20.88 14.68
C ASN A 356 0.03 20.10 15.08
N SER A 357 -0.09 18.87 14.65
CA SER A 357 -1.20 17.97 14.99
C SER A 357 -0.65 16.61 15.40
N SER A 358 -1.34 15.92 16.30
CA SER A 358 -1.10 14.50 16.61
C SER A 358 -1.79 13.57 15.60
N THR A 359 -2.74 14.09 14.81
CA THR A 359 -3.59 13.30 13.93
C THR A 359 -2.83 12.74 12.73
N TRP A 360 -3.01 11.46 12.46
CA TRP A 360 -2.49 10.75 11.31
C TRP A 360 -3.60 10.40 10.33
N TYR A 361 -3.26 10.48 9.03
CA TYR A 361 -4.14 10.18 7.92
C TYR A 361 -3.52 9.16 7.00
N LEU A 362 -4.35 8.30 6.43
CA LEU A 362 -3.98 7.42 5.33
C LEU A 362 -4.24 8.14 4.00
N LEU A 363 -3.19 8.34 3.21
CA LEU A 363 -3.30 8.88 1.85
C LEU A 363 -3.07 7.75 0.87
N ASP A 364 -3.98 7.60 -0.05
CA ASP A 364 -4.06 6.47 -0.95
C ASP A 364 -2.92 6.42 -1.98
N TRP A 365 -2.47 5.21 -2.35
CA TRP A 365 -1.40 5.01 -3.31
C TRP A 365 -1.46 3.65 -3.99
N ASP A 366 -1.29 3.66 -5.34
CA ASP A 366 -1.04 2.49 -6.20
C ASP A 366 -2.20 1.48 -6.26
N ASN A 367 -3.28 1.89 -6.93
CA ASN A 367 -4.52 1.11 -7.03
C ASN A 367 -4.61 0.26 -8.32
N ASP A 368 -3.51 -0.13 -8.93
CA ASP A 368 -3.53 -0.94 -10.14
C ASP A 368 -4.00 -2.39 -9.88
N GLY A 369 -4.09 -2.78 -8.59
CA GLY A 369 -4.63 -4.05 -8.12
C GLY A 369 -6.13 -4.08 -7.87
N MET A 370 -6.86 -2.97 -8.01
CA MET A 370 -8.31 -2.94 -7.79
C MET A 370 -9.08 -3.66 -8.89
N LEU A 371 -10.26 -4.21 -8.58
CA LEU A 371 -11.19 -4.85 -9.52
C LEU A 371 -10.47 -5.82 -10.47
N CYS A 372 -9.65 -6.69 -9.91
CA CYS A 372 -8.81 -7.60 -10.68
C CYS A 372 -9.14 -9.08 -10.45
N ARG A 373 -10.23 -9.41 -9.76
CA ARG A 373 -10.62 -10.78 -9.46
C ARG A 373 -10.78 -11.60 -10.75
N LYS A 374 -11.58 -11.10 -11.68
CA LYS A 374 -11.82 -11.79 -12.97
C LYS A 374 -10.56 -11.91 -13.82
N GLU A 375 -9.72 -10.91 -13.82
CA GLU A 375 -8.44 -10.97 -14.52
C GLU A 375 -7.53 -12.04 -13.91
N ARG A 376 -7.44 -12.11 -12.57
CA ARG A 376 -6.65 -13.14 -11.87
C ARG A 376 -7.15 -14.54 -12.19
N GLU A 377 -8.46 -14.77 -12.24
CA GLU A 377 -9.04 -16.05 -12.64
C GLU A 377 -8.62 -16.46 -14.07
N LEU A 378 -8.55 -15.51 -14.98
CA LEU A 378 -8.24 -15.78 -16.40
C LEU A 378 -6.75 -16.01 -16.69
N ILE A 379 -5.85 -15.36 -15.92
CA ILE A 379 -4.40 -15.37 -16.22
C ILE A 379 -3.56 -16.03 -15.13
N ARG A 380 -4.08 -16.18 -13.91
CA ARG A 380 -3.41 -16.82 -12.78
C ARG A 380 -4.22 -18.04 -12.38
N PHE A 381 -3.63 -19.19 -12.52
CA PHE A 381 -4.26 -20.50 -12.20
C PHE A 381 -4.31 -20.82 -10.69
N THR A 382 -4.07 -19.86 -9.83
CA THR A 382 -4.16 -20.02 -8.38
C THR A 382 -5.37 -19.25 -7.88
N ASP A 383 -6.29 -19.97 -7.25
CA ASP A 383 -7.38 -19.36 -6.50
C ASP A 383 -6.75 -18.50 -5.39
N ALA A 384 -7.24 -17.26 -5.26
CA ALA A 384 -6.90 -16.44 -4.11
C ALA A 384 -7.52 -17.08 -2.87
N GLU A 385 -6.73 -17.16 -1.79
CA GLU A 385 -7.25 -17.69 -0.52
C GLU A 385 -8.30 -16.75 0.07
N SER A 386 -9.20 -17.33 0.86
CA SER A 386 -10.31 -16.57 1.47
C SER A 386 -9.86 -15.38 2.31
N TRP A 387 -8.67 -15.41 2.90
CA TRP A 387 -8.15 -14.32 3.73
C TRP A 387 -7.54 -13.16 2.94
N GLU A 388 -7.26 -13.29 1.65
CA GLU A 388 -6.80 -12.17 0.81
C GLU A 388 -7.95 -11.19 0.48
N TRP A 389 -9.20 -11.56 0.78
CA TRP A 389 -10.39 -10.76 0.48
C TRP A 389 -11.09 -10.30 1.75
N GLY A 390 -11.71 -9.12 1.68
CA GLY A 390 -12.47 -8.59 2.80
C GLY A 390 -11.62 -8.22 4.00
N ILE A 391 -12.22 -8.22 5.19
CA ILE A 391 -11.59 -7.75 6.44
C ILE A 391 -10.42 -8.61 6.91
N SER A 392 -10.41 -9.88 6.56
CA SER A 392 -9.34 -10.82 6.94
C SER A 392 -7.99 -10.44 6.33
N ASN A 393 -7.96 -9.80 5.16
CA ASN A 393 -6.74 -9.27 4.55
C ASN A 393 -5.99 -8.27 5.47
N TYR A 394 -6.73 -7.52 6.27
CA TYR A 394 -6.20 -6.47 7.15
C TYR A 394 -5.86 -6.95 8.56
N TRP A 395 -6.21 -8.19 8.91
CA TRP A 395 -6.09 -8.71 10.28
C TRP A 395 -4.64 -8.83 10.78
N GLY A 396 -3.69 -9.04 9.88
CA GLY A 396 -2.26 -9.09 10.19
C GLY A 396 -1.63 -7.74 10.58
N ASN A 397 -2.33 -6.63 10.36
CA ASN A 397 -1.90 -5.27 10.63
C ASN A 397 -2.47 -4.79 11.97
N VAL A 398 -1.63 -4.27 12.88
CA VAL A 398 -2.04 -3.88 14.23
C VAL A 398 -3.11 -2.80 14.23
N LEU A 399 -2.93 -1.75 13.40
CA LEU A 399 -3.91 -0.66 13.30
C LEU A 399 -5.28 -1.21 12.89
N PHE A 400 -5.33 -1.92 11.76
CA PHE A 400 -6.59 -2.39 11.22
C PHE A 400 -7.24 -3.47 12.07
N ARG A 401 -6.45 -4.40 12.65
CA ARG A 401 -6.97 -5.40 13.57
C ARG A 401 -7.62 -4.76 14.78
N ARG A 402 -6.95 -3.81 15.44
CA ARG A 402 -7.52 -3.11 16.61
C ARG A 402 -8.74 -2.28 16.23
N CYS A 403 -8.73 -1.62 15.07
CA CYS A 403 -9.90 -0.94 14.53
C CYS A 403 -11.09 -1.90 14.39
N LEU A 404 -10.89 -3.03 13.71
CA LEU A 404 -11.96 -4.03 13.50
C LEU A 404 -12.47 -4.65 14.79
N GLN A 405 -11.66 -4.77 15.84
CA GLN A 405 -12.10 -5.21 17.16
C GLN A 405 -12.95 -4.17 17.89
N THR A 406 -12.89 -2.90 17.51
CA THR A 406 -13.55 -1.77 18.14
C THR A 406 -14.95 -1.56 17.56
N ALA A 407 -16.00 -1.62 18.39
CA ALA A 407 -17.39 -1.54 17.94
C ALA A 407 -17.71 -0.22 17.24
N SER A 408 -17.30 0.91 17.81
CA SER A 408 -17.54 2.23 17.22
C SER A 408 -16.86 2.42 15.86
N TYR A 409 -15.68 1.83 15.69
CA TYR A 409 -15.02 1.83 14.39
C TYR A 409 -15.76 0.98 13.35
N ARG A 410 -16.26 -0.20 13.72
CA ARG A 410 -17.07 -1.02 12.80
C ARG A 410 -18.33 -0.28 12.35
N GLU A 411 -19.00 0.46 13.24
CA GLU A 411 -20.15 1.29 12.87
C GLU A 411 -19.78 2.38 11.86
N ALA A 412 -18.61 3.01 12.01
CA ALA A 412 -18.09 3.97 11.05
C ALA A 412 -17.73 3.29 9.72
N LEU A 413 -17.12 2.11 9.76
CA LEU A 413 -16.78 1.33 8.57
C LEU A 413 -18.03 0.85 7.84
N ASP A 414 -19.05 0.35 8.54
CA ASP A 414 -20.34 -0.05 7.97
C ASP A 414 -21.03 1.13 7.26
N THR A 415 -20.91 2.32 7.82
CA THR A 415 -21.43 3.54 7.21
C THR A 415 -20.66 3.89 5.95
N ALA A 416 -19.33 3.90 6.01
CA ALA A 416 -18.47 4.16 4.87
C ALA A 416 -18.67 3.14 3.73
N VAL A 417 -18.79 1.86 4.06
CA VAL A 417 -19.05 0.80 3.06
C VAL A 417 -20.40 1.02 2.35
N ARG A 418 -21.48 1.36 3.07
CA ARG A 418 -22.78 1.64 2.44
C ARG A 418 -22.73 2.88 1.55
N GLU A 419 -22.18 3.98 2.05
CA GLU A 419 -22.10 5.24 1.30
C GLU A 419 -21.22 5.10 0.06
N LEU A 420 -20.10 4.42 0.19
CA LEU A 420 -19.23 4.16 -0.96
C LEU A 420 -19.83 3.14 -1.94
N HIS A 421 -20.59 2.15 -1.48
CA HIS A 421 -21.32 1.26 -2.38
C HIS A 421 -22.36 2.05 -3.23
N ASP A 422 -23.11 2.95 -2.60
CA ASP A 422 -24.05 3.83 -3.32
C ASP A 422 -23.31 4.75 -4.31
N TYR A 423 -22.11 5.22 -3.94
CA TYR A 423 -21.27 6.07 -4.79
C TYR A 423 -20.64 5.28 -5.95
N LEU A 424 -20.12 4.09 -5.70
CA LEU A 424 -19.47 3.19 -6.67
C LEU A 424 -20.49 2.31 -7.41
N ASN A 425 -21.71 2.80 -7.63
CA ASN A 425 -22.77 2.04 -8.28
C ASN A 425 -22.43 1.60 -9.71
N ALA A 426 -23.17 0.60 -10.19
CA ALA A 426 -22.93 -0.02 -11.49
C ALA A 426 -22.91 0.98 -12.65
N ASP A 427 -23.86 1.93 -12.68
CA ASP A 427 -23.95 2.92 -13.77
C ASP A 427 -22.67 3.77 -13.86
N ARG A 428 -22.15 4.23 -12.71
CA ARG A 428 -20.92 5.02 -12.65
C ARG A 428 -19.71 4.23 -13.13
N ILE A 429 -19.55 3.00 -12.64
CA ILE A 429 -18.41 2.14 -13.00
C ILE A 429 -18.46 1.78 -14.49
N GLU A 430 -19.65 1.49 -15.03
CA GLU A 430 -19.84 1.20 -16.45
C GLU A 430 -19.52 2.43 -17.32
N GLU A 431 -20.05 3.62 -16.97
CA GLU A 431 -19.77 4.87 -17.68
C GLU A 431 -18.26 5.16 -17.72
N MET A 432 -17.58 5.09 -16.56
CA MET A 432 -16.13 5.32 -16.48
C MET A 432 -15.36 4.27 -17.28
N THR A 433 -15.75 3.00 -17.19
CA THR A 433 -15.12 1.92 -17.95
C THR A 433 -15.24 2.16 -19.44
N MET A 434 -16.43 2.50 -19.95
CA MET A 434 -16.63 2.83 -21.35
C MET A 434 -15.78 4.02 -21.79
N HIS A 435 -15.76 5.09 -20.97
CA HIS A 435 -14.94 6.26 -21.25
C HIS A 435 -13.44 5.89 -21.39
N TYR A 436 -12.87 5.19 -20.41
CA TYR A 436 -11.45 4.82 -20.47
C TYR A 436 -11.14 3.86 -21.61
N ARG A 437 -12.02 2.94 -21.94
CA ARG A 437 -11.87 2.05 -23.08
C ARG A 437 -11.76 2.81 -24.39
N THR A 438 -12.57 3.85 -24.60
CA THR A 438 -12.51 4.67 -25.82
C THR A 438 -11.15 5.33 -26.02
N ILE A 439 -10.43 5.57 -24.92
CA ILE A 439 -9.09 6.16 -24.93
C ILE A 439 -8.03 5.07 -25.05
N THR A 440 -7.99 4.14 -24.12
CA THR A 440 -6.89 3.17 -24.00
C THR A 440 -6.83 2.20 -25.17
N GLU A 441 -7.99 1.76 -25.71
CA GLU A 441 -8.05 0.81 -26.82
C GLU A 441 -7.42 1.36 -28.14
N GLN A 442 -7.22 2.66 -28.25
CA GLN A 442 -6.51 3.27 -29.37
C GLN A 442 -5.00 2.96 -29.36
N TYR A 443 -4.45 2.64 -28.19
CA TYR A 443 -3.01 2.43 -27.95
C TYR A 443 -2.69 0.97 -27.65
N ILE A 444 -3.42 0.33 -26.74
CA ILE A 444 -3.04 -0.98 -26.19
C ILE A 444 -3.10 -2.12 -27.20
N TRP A 445 -3.83 -1.97 -28.30
CA TRP A 445 -3.90 -2.95 -29.40
C TRP A 445 -2.88 -2.69 -30.51
N GLN A 446 -1.93 -1.80 -30.29
CA GLN A 446 -0.85 -1.45 -31.20
C GLN A 446 0.51 -1.63 -30.52
N MET A 447 1.58 -1.74 -31.32
CA MET A 447 2.95 -1.71 -30.81
C MET A 447 3.24 -0.35 -30.19
N PRO A 448 3.98 -0.30 -29.06
CA PRO A 448 4.62 -1.43 -28.38
C PRO A 448 3.74 -2.12 -27.31
N ASP A 449 2.55 -1.62 -27.04
CA ASP A 449 1.75 -2.07 -25.87
C ASP A 449 1.19 -3.48 -26.04
N ILE A 450 0.74 -3.83 -27.25
CA ILE A 450 0.12 -5.13 -27.54
C ILE A 450 1.05 -6.32 -27.23
N GLU A 451 2.36 -6.14 -27.38
CA GLU A 451 3.35 -7.19 -27.14
C GLU A 451 3.38 -7.66 -25.67
N TYR A 452 3.03 -6.76 -24.76
CA TYR A 452 3.12 -6.99 -23.31
C TYR A 452 1.76 -6.92 -22.59
N LEU A 453 0.67 -6.92 -23.37
CA LEU A 453 -0.66 -6.92 -22.78
C LEU A 453 -0.98 -8.32 -22.24
N PRO A 454 -1.33 -8.48 -20.94
CA PRO A 454 -1.55 -9.80 -20.34
C PRO A 454 -2.84 -10.49 -20.82
N LEU A 455 -3.79 -9.73 -21.36
CA LEU A 455 -5.09 -10.21 -21.82
C LEU A 455 -5.20 -10.24 -23.34
N THR A 456 -5.83 -11.28 -23.86
CA THR A 456 -6.37 -11.26 -25.23
C THR A 456 -7.58 -10.33 -25.33
N LYS A 457 -7.93 -9.87 -26.53
CA LYS A 457 -9.08 -8.97 -26.71
C LYS A 457 -10.42 -9.52 -26.18
N PRO A 458 -10.76 -10.81 -26.36
CA PRO A 458 -11.95 -11.38 -25.72
C PRO A 458 -11.88 -11.36 -24.19
N GLN A 459 -10.73 -11.70 -23.58
CA GLN A 459 -10.53 -11.66 -22.14
C GLN A 459 -10.64 -10.23 -21.60
N TYR A 460 -10.02 -9.25 -22.28
CA TYR A 460 -10.16 -7.83 -21.97
C TYR A 460 -11.62 -7.39 -21.93
N ASN A 461 -12.40 -7.75 -22.93
CA ASN A 461 -13.82 -7.41 -22.97
C ASN A 461 -14.59 -8.04 -21.79
N THR A 462 -14.30 -9.31 -21.47
CA THR A 462 -14.92 -9.99 -20.34
C THR A 462 -14.57 -9.29 -19.02
N VAL A 463 -13.28 -8.99 -18.79
CA VAL A 463 -12.81 -8.31 -17.58
C VAL A 463 -13.43 -6.92 -17.43
N ALA A 464 -13.43 -6.13 -18.50
CA ALA A 464 -13.99 -4.78 -18.47
C ALA A 464 -15.52 -4.78 -18.22
N GLN A 465 -16.22 -5.81 -18.67
CA GLN A 465 -17.67 -5.92 -18.51
C GLN A 465 -18.11 -6.25 -17.09
N VAL A 466 -17.29 -6.99 -16.33
CA VAL A 466 -17.67 -7.47 -14.98
C VAL A 466 -17.21 -6.56 -13.84
N LEU A 467 -16.59 -5.42 -14.11
CA LEU A 467 -16.13 -4.53 -13.04
C LEU A 467 -17.23 -4.07 -12.08
N PRO A 468 -18.46 -3.71 -12.55
CA PRO A 468 -19.55 -3.39 -11.63
C PRO A 468 -19.98 -4.58 -10.75
N GLU A 469 -19.93 -5.80 -11.32
CA GLU A 469 -20.30 -7.03 -10.61
C GLU A 469 -19.28 -7.35 -9.50
N GLU A 470 -17.98 -7.08 -9.72
CA GLU A 470 -16.96 -7.28 -8.70
C GLU A 470 -17.17 -6.39 -7.46
N ILE A 471 -17.65 -5.14 -7.64
CA ILE A 471 -17.99 -4.26 -6.51
C ILE A 471 -19.18 -4.83 -5.72
N GLU A 472 -20.23 -5.25 -6.43
CA GLU A 472 -21.42 -5.84 -5.79
C GLU A 472 -21.05 -7.13 -5.02
N GLU A 473 -20.25 -8.00 -5.61
CA GLU A 473 -19.76 -9.21 -4.93
C GLU A 473 -18.95 -8.87 -3.66
N ASN A 474 -18.07 -7.88 -3.74
CA ASN A 474 -17.29 -7.44 -2.58
C ASN A 474 -18.18 -6.82 -1.50
N TYR A 475 -19.19 -6.06 -1.87
CA TYR A 475 -20.17 -5.50 -0.94
C TYR A 475 -20.94 -6.60 -0.21
N GLN A 476 -21.41 -7.61 -0.93
CA GLN A 476 -22.12 -8.76 -0.34
C GLN A 476 -21.20 -9.61 0.54
N GLN A 477 -19.93 -9.75 0.19
CA GLN A 477 -18.94 -10.52 0.96
C GLN A 477 -18.45 -9.78 2.23
N TYR A 478 -18.59 -8.47 2.29
CA TYR A 478 -18.13 -7.69 3.45
C TYR A 478 -18.74 -8.17 4.78
N PRO A 479 -20.07 -8.25 4.95
CA PRO A 479 -20.67 -8.74 6.18
C PRO A 479 -20.37 -10.22 6.44
N GLU A 480 -20.22 -11.03 5.39
CA GLU A 480 -19.87 -12.45 5.53
C GLU A 480 -18.49 -12.65 6.17
N GLY A 481 -17.56 -11.71 5.96
CA GLY A 481 -16.23 -11.75 6.57
C GLY A 481 -16.23 -11.84 8.09
N TYR A 482 -17.26 -11.32 8.77
CA TYR A 482 -17.41 -11.38 10.22
C TYR A 482 -17.89 -12.75 10.76
N HIS A 483 -18.28 -13.69 9.89
CA HIS A 483 -18.66 -15.04 10.27
C HIS A 483 -17.48 -16.01 10.31
N TYR A 484 -16.37 -15.67 9.69
CA TYR A 484 -15.17 -16.50 9.67
C TYR A 484 -14.27 -16.26 10.87
N PRO A 485 -13.61 -17.31 11.40
CA PRO A 485 -12.46 -17.09 12.26
C PRO A 485 -11.40 -16.23 11.54
N MET A 486 -10.72 -15.34 12.26
CA MET A 486 -9.69 -14.51 11.66
C MET A 486 -8.39 -15.31 11.41
N PRO A 487 -7.67 -15.00 10.34
CA PRO A 487 -6.41 -15.67 10.04
C PRO A 487 -5.35 -15.37 11.10
N PHE A 488 -4.40 -16.28 11.24
CA PHE A 488 -3.37 -16.27 12.28
C PHE A 488 -2.04 -16.75 11.69
N TYR A 489 -0.96 -16.68 12.49
CA TYR A 489 0.35 -17.16 12.05
C TYR A 489 0.75 -18.45 12.76
N ILE A 490 1.41 -19.34 12.03
CA ILE A 490 2.03 -20.53 12.56
C ILE A 490 3.44 -20.17 13.06
N ALA A 491 3.76 -20.46 14.32
CA ALA A 491 5.08 -20.25 14.85
C ALA A 491 6.08 -21.28 14.27
N LEU A 492 7.37 -20.90 14.22
CA LEU A 492 8.41 -21.87 13.89
C LEU A 492 8.41 -22.98 14.97
N PRO A 493 8.30 -24.27 14.59
CA PRO A 493 8.32 -25.36 15.55
C PRO A 493 9.59 -25.38 16.39
N SER A 494 9.46 -25.80 17.66
CA SER A 494 10.61 -26.02 18.54
C SER A 494 10.83 -27.50 18.81
N LEU A 495 12.08 -27.95 18.80
CA LEU A 495 12.46 -29.33 19.02
C LEU A 495 13.21 -29.48 20.33
N GLN A 496 12.66 -30.27 21.26
CA GLN A 496 13.29 -30.57 22.54
C GLN A 496 13.11 -32.05 22.91
N ASN A 497 14.20 -32.71 23.27
CA ASN A 497 14.19 -34.10 23.74
C ASN A 497 13.42 -35.09 22.81
N GLY A 498 13.50 -34.91 21.50
CA GLY A 498 12.79 -35.73 20.52
C GLY A 498 11.29 -35.45 20.38
N VAL A 499 10.80 -34.38 21.02
CA VAL A 499 9.44 -33.87 20.88
C VAL A 499 9.44 -32.58 20.09
N LEU A 500 8.66 -32.55 19.02
CA LEU A 500 8.41 -31.35 18.21
C LEU A 500 7.16 -30.65 18.74
N GLN A 501 7.31 -29.45 19.25
CA GLN A 501 6.18 -28.60 19.64
C GLN A 501 5.77 -27.74 18.44
N LEU A 502 4.51 -27.85 18.06
CA LEU A 502 3.86 -27.07 17.03
C LEU A 502 2.93 -26.07 17.71
N SER A 503 3.05 -24.79 17.40
CA SER A 503 2.20 -23.74 17.99
C SER A 503 1.84 -22.68 16.94
N TRP A 504 0.80 -21.93 17.22
CA TRP A 504 0.29 -20.85 16.36
C TRP A 504 -0.38 -19.77 17.20
N ASP A 505 -0.64 -18.61 16.61
CA ASP A 505 -1.39 -17.56 17.28
C ASP A 505 -2.87 -17.97 17.39
N PRO A 506 -3.57 -17.65 18.49
CA PRO A 506 -4.99 -17.91 18.57
C PRO A 506 -5.75 -17.09 17.52
N SER A 507 -6.67 -17.76 16.81
CA SER A 507 -7.62 -17.09 15.93
C SER A 507 -8.66 -16.33 16.74
N TYR A 508 -9.29 -15.35 16.14
CA TYR A 508 -10.33 -14.52 16.74
C TYR A 508 -11.66 -14.72 16.00
N ASP A 509 -12.76 -14.72 16.74
CA ASP A 509 -14.11 -14.81 16.20
C ASP A 509 -14.96 -13.61 16.65
N PHE A 510 -15.56 -12.89 15.70
CA PHE A 510 -16.35 -11.68 16.01
C PHE A 510 -17.67 -11.98 16.71
N ASN A 511 -18.19 -13.22 16.58
CA ASN A 511 -19.41 -13.67 17.23
C ASN A 511 -19.15 -14.36 18.56
N ALA A 512 -17.87 -14.36 19.03
CA ALA A 512 -17.42 -15.02 20.25
C ALA A 512 -17.74 -16.53 20.27
N GLU A 513 -17.70 -17.18 19.10
CA GLU A 513 -17.88 -18.61 18.99
C GLU A 513 -16.61 -19.36 19.43
N ASP A 514 -16.79 -20.57 19.97
CA ASP A 514 -15.67 -21.45 20.27
C ASP A 514 -14.94 -21.86 19.00
N ILE A 515 -13.61 -21.75 19.01
CA ILE A 515 -12.73 -22.14 17.91
C ILE A 515 -12.00 -23.42 18.26
N VAL A 516 -11.99 -24.35 17.33
CA VAL A 516 -11.15 -25.56 17.37
C VAL A 516 -10.23 -25.60 16.16
N TYR A 517 -9.06 -26.23 16.33
CA TYR A 517 -8.06 -26.32 15.26
C TYR A 517 -7.88 -27.75 14.78
N THR A 518 -7.62 -27.88 13.47
CA THR A 518 -7.07 -29.10 12.86
C THR A 518 -5.62 -28.83 12.50
N VAL A 519 -4.71 -29.67 12.99
CA VAL A 519 -3.26 -29.54 12.81
C VAL A 519 -2.73 -30.73 12.05
N GLU A 520 -1.92 -30.48 11.03
CA GLU A 520 -1.29 -31.52 10.23
C GLU A 520 0.20 -31.23 10.06
N LEU A 521 1.03 -32.25 10.18
CA LEU A 521 2.46 -32.23 9.85
C LEU A 521 2.72 -33.27 8.76
N ALA A 522 3.37 -32.88 7.67
CA ALA A 522 3.60 -33.74 6.53
C ALA A 522 5.02 -33.61 5.97
N ARG A 523 5.40 -34.58 5.10
CA ARG A 523 6.65 -34.55 4.33
C ARG A 523 6.54 -33.80 3.01
N ASP A 524 5.35 -33.44 2.60
CA ASP A 524 5.10 -32.74 1.34
C ASP A 524 4.03 -31.66 1.53
N TYR A 525 4.12 -30.57 0.73
CA TYR A 525 3.22 -29.43 0.81
C TYR A 525 1.76 -29.74 0.41
N GLN A 526 1.52 -30.88 -0.23
CA GLN A 526 0.17 -31.33 -0.61
C GLN A 526 -0.47 -32.23 0.47
N PHE A 527 0.24 -32.50 1.57
CA PHE A 527 -0.23 -33.30 2.70
C PHE A 527 -0.65 -34.73 2.29
N ARG A 528 0.05 -35.34 1.33
CA ARG A 528 -0.15 -36.74 0.93
C ARG A 528 0.54 -37.73 1.90
N GLN A 529 1.64 -37.28 2.51
CA GLN A 529 2.45 -38.04 3.47
C GLN A 529 2.35 -37.41 4.85
N VAL A 530 1.16 -37.50 5.46
CA VAL A 530 0.89 -36.98 6.80
C VAL A 530 1.59 -37.82 7.85
N LEU A 531 2.40 -37.18 8.69
CA LEU A 531 3.12 -37.82 9.81
C LEU A 531 2.38 -37.66 11.13
N TYR A 532 1.65 -36.57 11.28
CA TYR A 532 0.86 -36.27 12.46
C TYR A 532 -0.40 -35.51 12.05
N ARG A 533 -1.54 -35.85 12.66
CA ARG A 533 -2.81 -35.14 12.52
C ARG A 533 -3.53 -35.15 13.84
N GLN A 534 -4.05 -34.02 14.26
CA GLN A 534 -4.93 -33.89 15.39
C GLN A 534 -6.05 -32.90 15.07
N GLU A 535 -7.28 -33.30 15.34
CA GLU A 535 -8.50 -32.52 15.15
C GLU A 535 -9.05 -32.08 16.50
N HIS A 536 -9.93 -31.09 16.49
CA HIS A 536 -10.60 -30.55 17.69
C HIS A 536 -9.62 -30.08 18.78
N VAL A 537 -8.47 -29.50 18.37
CA VAL A 537 -7.51 -28.93 19.29
C VAL A 537 -8.05 -27.57 19.76
N VAL A 538 -8.14 -27.36 21.07
CA VAL A 538 -8.65 -26.12 21.67
C VAL A 538 -7.52 -25.14 21.97
N LEU A 539 -6.39 -25.61 22.47
CA LEU A 539 -5.23 -24.77 22.77
C LEU A 539 -4.34 -24.64 21.52
N PRO A 540 -3.77 -23.47 21.23
CA PRO A 540 -2.97 -23.22 20.02
C PRO A 540 -1.57 -23.84 20.11
N VAL A 541 -1.47 -25.06 20.62
CA VAL A 541 -0.23 -25.81 20.75
C VAL A 541 -0.50 -27.31 20.80
N VAL A 542 0.33 -28.10 20.11
CA VAL A 542 0.35 -29.57 20.19
C VAL A 542 1.79 -30.08 20.22
N GLN A 543 1.95 -31.33 20.61
CA GLN A 543 3.23 -32.03 20.62
C GLN A 543 3.19 -33.25 19.71
N ALA A 544 4.17 -33.42 18.87
CA ALA A 544 4.36 -34.56 17.98
C ALA A 544 5.73 -35.18 18.20
N ALA A 545 5.88 -36.47 17.88
CA ALA A 545 7.19 -37.09 17.84
C ALA A 545 8.04 -36.48 16.73
N ALA A 546 9.30 -36.16 17.02
CA ALA A 546 10.20 -35.58 16.02
C ALA A 546 10.48 -36.56 14.88
N PRO A 547 10.27 -36.19 13.62
CA PRO A 547 10.39 -37.09 12.48
C PRO A 547 11.84 -37.29 11.97
N GLY A 548 12.87 -36.71 12.66
CA GLY A 548 14.26 -36.73 12.24
C GLY A 548 14.64 -35.52 11.36
N ALA A 549 15.88 -35.53 10.83
CA ALA A 549 16.35 -34.46 9.94
C ALA A 549 15.61 -34.51 8.58
N GLY A 550 15.25 -33.36 8.02
CA GLY A 550 14.56 -33.25 6.74
C GLY A 550 13.68 -32.01 6.60
N GLN A 551 13.02 -31.90 5.46
CA GLN A 551 12.03 -30.84 5.15
C GLN A 551 10.63 -31.29 5.59
N TYR A 552 9.87 -30.38 6.17
CA TYR A 552 8.53 -30.63 6.68
C TYR A 552 7.60 -29.46 6.44
N PHE A 553 6.32 -29.76 6.42
CA PHE A 553 5.24 -28.82 6.18
C PHE A 553 4.19 -28.94 7.29
N ILE A 554 3.80 -27.80 7.83
CA ILE A 554 2.72 -27.71 8.81
C ILE A 554 1.57 -26.92 8.22
N ARG A 555 0.35 -27.40 8.45
CA ARG A 555 -0.90 -26.69 8.16
C ARG A 555 -1.76 -26.68 9.41
N VAL A 556 -2.33 -25.51 9.70
CA VAL A 556 -3.29 -25.34 10.80
C VAL A 556 -4.53 -24.66 10.25
N ARG A 557 -5.68 -25.24 10.51
CA ARG A 557 -6.98 -24.68 10.12
C ARG A 557 -7.82 -24.44 11.36
N ALA A 558 -8.32 -23.22 11.54
CA ALA A 558 -9.28 -22.84 12.55
C ALA A 558 -10.71 -23.13 12.05
N THR A 559 -11.60 -23.60 12.94
CA THR A 559 -13.02 -23.83 12.65
C THR A 559 -13.84 -23.35 13.84
N ASN A 560 -14.83 -22.47 13.62
CA ASN A 560 -15.73 -22.04 14.68
C ASN A 560 -16.94 -22.97 14.84
N ALA A 561 -17.80 -22.71 15.82
CA ALA A 561 -18.94 -23.57 16.14
C ALA A 561 -19.99 -23.60 14.99
N SER A 562 -20.12 -22.56 14.21
CA SER A 562 -20.98 -22.48 13.02
C SER A 562 -20.39 -23.21 11.80
N GLY A 563 -19.16 -23.71 11.88
CA GLY A 563 -18.51 -24.51 10.83
C GLY A 563 -17.74 -23.70 9.79
N TYR A 564 -17.61 -22.37 9.94
CA TYR A 564 -16.73 -21.57 9.09
C TYR A 564 -15.27 -21.87 9.39
N THR A 565 -14.45 -21.93 8.35
CA THR A 565 -13.03 -22.32 8.46
C THR A 565 -12.11 -21.25 7.94
N GLN A 566 -10.93 -21.10 8.55
CA GLN A 566 -9.88 -20.18 8.15
C GLN A 566 -8.51 -20.84 8.22
N ASP A 567 -7.73 -20.70 7.16
CA ASP A 567 -6.32 -21.10 7.12
C ASP A 567 -5.41 -20.01 7.68
N ALA A 568 -4.17 -20.38 8.02
CA ALA A 568 -3.14 -19.46 8.50
C ALA A 568 -2.67 -18.52 7.38
N PHE A 569 -2.07 -17.36 7.74
CA PHE A 569 -1.44 -16.43 6.79
C PHE A 569 -0.21 -17.00 6.08
N ASP A 570 0.38 -18.05 6.65
CA ASP A 570 1.60 -18.64 6.12
C ASP A 570 1.38 -19.23 4.73
N TYR A 571 2.41 -19.18 3.90
CA TYR A 571 2.36 -19.80 2.57
C TYR A 571 3.72 -20.41 2.21
N TYR A 572 3.68 -21.43 1.37
CA TYR A 572 4.85 -22.04 0.76
C TYR A 572 4.92 -21.67 -0.72
N VAL A 573 6.11 -21.30 -1.22
CA VAL A 573 6.31 -20.92 -2.62
C VAL A 573 6.76 -22.11 -3.44
N ILE A 574 6.07 -22.32 -4.56
CA ILE A 574 6.42 -23.29 -5.59
C ILE A 574 6.60 -22.58 -6.93
N ASP A 575 7.15 -23.25 -7.93
CA ASP A 575 7.42 -22.65 -9.26
C ASP A 575 6.17 -22.04 -9.93
N THR A 576 5.00 -22.57 -9.63
CA THR A 576 3.72 -22.14 -10.22
C THR A 576 2.95 -21.13 -9.37
N GLY A 577 3.39 -20.80 -8.16
CA GLY A 577 2.71 -19.86 -7.27
C GLY A 577 2.89 -20.13 -5.78
N LYS A 578 1.91 -19.70 -4.98
CA LYS A 578 1.88 -19.85 -3.53
C LYS A 578 0.90 -20.96 -3.13
N VAL A 579 1.29 -21.77 -2.15
CA VAL A 579 0.41 -22.71 -1.44
C VAL A 579 0.11 -22.10 -0.07
N TYR A 580 -1.08 -21.59 0.09
CA TYR A 580 -1.48 -20.84 1.27
C TYR A 580 -1.82 -21.75 2.46
N GLY A 581 -1.81 -21.22 3.68
CA GLY A 581 -2.07 -21.92 4.91
C GLY A 581 -0.97 -22.91 5.32
N VAL A 582 0.18 -22.89 4.63
CA VAL A 582 1.25 -23.88 4.80
C VAL A 582 2.56 -23.19 5.17
N LYS A 583 3.15 -23.59 6.30
CA LYS A 583 4.50 -23.22 6.70
C LYS A 583 5.48 -24.35 6.38
N CYS A 584 6.59 -24.04 5.70
CA CYS A 584 7.70 -24.94 5.47
C CYS A 584 8.83 -24.70 6.48
N PHE A 585 9.42 -25.76 6.97
CA PHE A 585 10.59 -25.69 7.84
C PHE A 585 11.51 -26.91 7.66
N TYR A 586 12.74 -26.79 8.13
CA TYR A 586 13.74 -27.85 8.10
C TYR A 586 14.16 -28.23 9.52
N ILE A 587 14.33 -29.53 9.78
CA ILE A 587 15.07 -30.03 10.94
C ILE A 587 16.45 -30.41 10.45
N GLN A 588 17.48 -29.73 10.96
CA GLN A 588 18.89 -30.00 10.63
C GLN A 588 19.38 -31.28 11.34
N PRO A 589 20.47 -31.91 10.88
CA PRO A 589 21.03 -33.10 11.54
C PRO A 589 21.43 -32.89 13.00
N ASP A 590 21.71 -31.67 13.43
CA ASP A 590 22.02 -31.30 14.81
C ASP A 590 20.77 -31.03 15.66
N GLY A 591 19.55 -31.13 15.09
CA GLY A 591 18.28 -30.87 15.73
C GLY A 591 17.83 -29.41 15.67
N THR A 592 18.58 -28.51 15.04
CA THR A 592 18.17 -27.13 14.84
C THR A 592 16.98 -27.08 13.88
N VAL A 593 15.95 -26.30 14.23
CA VAL A 593 14.79 -26.03 13.35
C VAL A 593 15.01 -24.69 12.64
N VAL A 594 14.86 -24.68 11.31
CA VAL A 594 15.09 -23.51 10.48
C VAL A 594 13.86 -23.30 9.59
N GLU A 595 13.37 -22.08 9.53
CA GLU A 595 12.27 -21.68 8.64
C GLU A 595 12.75 -21.56 7.19
N ASP A 596 11.90 -21.96 6.25
CA ASP A 596 12.10 -21.68 4.83
C ASP A 596 11.61 -20.25 4.55
N ILE A 597 12.55 -19.31 4.39
CA ILE A 597 12.24 -17.90 4.21
C ILE A 597 12.41 -17.54 2.73
N TYR A 598 11.40 -16.91 2.16
CA TYR A 598 11.42 -16.39 0.79
C TYR A 598 11.75 -14.90 0.79
N GLU A 599 12.70 -14.49 -0.06
CA GLU A 599 12.89 -13.07 -0.41
C GLU A 599 11.88 -12.71 -1.51
N GLU A 600 10.98 -11.78 -1.24
CA GLU A 600 10.03 -11.23 -2.22
C GLU A 600 10.71 -10.25 -3.19
#